data_f0c478d693b93fa15820b5efa5c17be5
#
_entry.id   f0c478d693b93fa15820b5efa5c17be5
#
_cell.length_a   1.000
_cell.length_b   1.000
_cell.length_c   1.000
_cell.angle_alpha   90.00
_cell.angle_beta   90.00
_cell.angle_gamma   90.00
#
_symmetry.space_group_name_H-M   'P 1'
#
loop_
_entity.id
_entity.type
_entity.pdbx_description
1 polymer ?
#
loop_
_entity_poly.entity_id
_entity_poly.type
_entity_poly.pdbx_seq_one_letter_code
_entity_poly.pdbx_strand_id
1 'polypeptide(L)'
;VRASDNAADLGPQDYVIVTLKAHSVPPVVPHMQPLIGENTTIVSGVNGVPWWYFHKIGTDLEGTRLETVDPGNAQWDGFGPDRVLGCVVYPAAEVPEPGVIKHIEGNRFSLGEPDGSKSERAQAISKALSAAGLKAPVRPRLRDEIWVKLWGNLSFNPISALAPATLDVLCTDEGTRPVARNMMLEAQAIAEKLGVKFPIDVERRIDGGAAVGAHRTSMLQDLDQGRPMEIDALVGSVQELGRVTDTPTPTIDTVLALTKLRARSAGLYSG
;
A
#
# COMPACT_ATOMS: atom_id res chain seq x y z
N VAL A 1 -24.72 2.87 -12.78
CA VAL A 1 -23.69 1.93 -12.32
C VAL A 1 -24.35 0.57 -12.14
N ARG A 2 -23.71 -0.48 -12.67
CA ARG A 2 -24.12 -1.86 -12.49
C ARG A 2 -23.29 -2.46 -11.35
N ALA A 3 -23.89 -3.21 -10.45
CA ALA A 3 -23.22 -3.90 -9.37
C ALA A 3 -23.55 -5.39 -9.42
N SER A 4 -22.58 -6.25 -9.13
CA SER A 4 -22.74 -7.70 -9.03
C SER A 4 -21.70 -8.25 -8.06
N ASP A 5 -22.07 -9.31 -7.35
CA ASP A 5 -21.16 -10.14 -6.54
C ASP A 5 -20.56 -11.31 -7.36
N ASN A 6 -20.96 -11.43 -8.62
CA ASN A 6 -20.43 -12.41 -9.57
C ASN A 6 -19.75 -11.68 -10.75
N ALA A 7 -18.43 -11.77 -10.84
CA ALA A 7 -17.65 -11.12 -11.88
C ALA A 7 -18.08 -11.54 -13.31
N ALA A 8 -18.56 -12.77 -13.50
CA ALA A 8 -19.01 -13.28 -14.80
C ALA A 8 -20.19 -12.46 -15.38
N ASP A 9 -21.01 -11.84 -14.54
CA ASP A 9 -22.14 -11.01 -14.99
C ASP A 9 -21.69 -9.72 -15.70
N LEU A 10 -20.44 -9.30 -15.45
CA LEU A 10 -19.86 -8.08 -15.99
C LEU A 10 -19.03 -8.34 -17.26
N GLY A 11 -18.42 -9.53 -17.35
CA GLY A 11 -17.50 -9.89 -18.43
C GLY A 11 -16.21 -9.07 -18.45
N PRO A 12 -15.37 -9.21 -19.50
CA PRO A 12 -14.09 -8.51 -19.60
C PRO A 12 -14.24 -6.98 -19.56
N GLN A 13 -13.35 -6.32 -18.83
CA GLN A 13 -13.34 -4.87 -18.62
C GLN A 13 -12.06 -4.25 -19.21
N ASP A 14 -12.10 -2.99 -19.63
CA ASP A 14 -10.91 -2.24 -20.04
C ASP A 14 -9.98 -1.99 -18.84
N TYR A 15 -10.57 -1.67 -17.69
CA TYR A 15 -9.86 -1.43 -16.42
C TYR A 15 -10.55 -2.16 -15.26
N VAL A 16 -9.75 -2.84 -14.46
CA VAL A 16 -10.15 -3.38 -13.16
C VAL A 16 -9.39 -2.65 -12.08
N ILE A 17 -10.09 -1.85 -11.26
CA ILE A 17 -9.49 -1.06 -10.19
C ILE A 17 -9.61 -1.86 -8.89
N VAL A 18 -8.47 -2.35 -8.40
CA VAL A 18 -8.39 -3.15 -7.16
C VAL A 18 -8.12 -2.22 -5.98
N THR A 19 -9.10 -2.06 -5.10
CA THR A 19 -9.05 -1.19 -3.91
C THR A 19 -9.39 -1.94 -2.63
N LEU A 20 -9.12 -3.23 -2.61
CA LEU A 20 -9.31 -4.09 -1.43
C LEU A 20 -8.16 -3.89 -0.43
N LYS A 21 -8.32 -4.38 0.79
CA LYS A 21 -7.20 -4.60 1.71
C LYS A 21 -6.20 -5.59 1.11
N ALA A 22 -4.91 -5.36 1.28
CA ALA A 22 -3.86 -6.14 0.64
C ALA A 22 -4.03 -7.66 0.84
N HIS A 23 -4.28 -8.10 2.08
CA HIS A 23 -4.49 -9.52 2.42
C HIS A 23 -5.77 -10.12 1.81
N SER A 24 -6.69 -9.29 1.34
CA SER A 24 -7.94 -9.75 0.72
C SER A 24 -7.81 -9.93 -0.80
N VAL A 25 -6.72 -9.47 -1.43
CA VAL A 25 -6.58 -9.56 -2.89
C VAL A 25 -6.23 -10.97 -3.35
N PRO A 26 -5.20 -11.68 -2.82
CA PRO A 26 -4.82 -13.00 -3.31
C PRO A 26 -5.98 -14.01 -3.38
N PRO A 27 -6.83 -14.15 -2.34
CA PRO A 27 -7.92 -15.14 -2.37
C PRO A 27 -9.03 -14.81 -3.38
N VAL A 28 -9.18 -13.55 -3.81
CA VAL A 28 -10.23 -13.18 -4.77
C VAL A 28 -9.75 -13.18 -6.23
N VAL A 29 -8.46 -13.31 -6.48
CA VAL A 29 -7.90 -13.35 -7.85
C VAL A 29 -8.61 -14.37 -8.75
N PRO A 30 -8.88 -15.62 -8.34
CA PRO A 30 -9.61 -16.58 -9.17
C PRO A 30 -11.03 -16.10 -9.52
N HIS A 31 -11.71 -15.42 -8.62
CA HIS A 31 -13.04 -14.88 -8.85
C HIS A 31 -13.06 -13.68 -9.79
N MET A 32 -11.94 -12.98 -9.94
CA MET A 32 -11.82 -11.83 -10.83
C MET A 32 -11.49 -12.22 -12.28
N GLN A 33 -11.14 -13.47 -12.56
CA GLN A 33 -10.75 -13.93 -13.91
C GLN A 33 -11.75 -13.57 -15.01
N PRO A 34 -13.08 -13.64 -14.83
CA PRO A 34 -14.04 -13.24 -15.85
C PRO A 34 -13.97 -11.77 -16.27
N LEU A 35 -13.37 -10.90 -15.44
CA LEU A 35 -13.18 -9.47 -15.76
C LEU A 35 -11.97 -9.22 -16.66
N ILE A 36 -11.08 -10.21 -16.81
CA ILE A 36 -9.78 -10.06 -17.45
C ILE A 36 -9.87 -10.54 -18.89
N GLY A 37 -9.77 -9.62 -19.83
CA GLY A 37 -9.61 -9.88 -21.26
C GLY A 37 -8.17 -9.62 -21.72
N GLU A 38 -7.96 -9.71 -23.03
CA GLU A 38 -6.64 -9.54 -23.65
C GLU A 38 -5.99 -8.20 -23.29
N ASN A 39 -6.76 -7.12 -23.29
CA ASN A 39 -6.26 -5.74 -23.10
C ASN A 39 -6.64 -5.14 -21.74
N THR A 40 -7.15 -5.93 -20.79
CA THR A 40 -7.53 -5.44 -19.49
C THR A 40 -6.33 -4.90 -18.70
N THR A 41 -6.46 -3.70 -18.17
CA THR A 41 -5.48 -3.09 -17.27
C THR A 41 -5.92 -3.27 -15.81
N ILE A 42 -5.02 -3.81 -14.98
CA ILE A 42 -5.24 -3.95 -13.53
C ILE A 42 -4.65 -2.73 -12.82
N VAL A 43 -5.50 -1.86 -12.29
CA VAL A 43 -5.06 -0.70 -11.51
C VAL A 43 -4.94 -1.12 -10.04
N SER A 44 -3.69 -1.27 -9.59
CA SER A 44 -3.40 -1.73 -8.21
C SER A 44 -3.42 -0.56 -7.23
N GLY A 45 -4.60 -0.28 -6.66
CA GLY A 45 -4.84 0.79 -5.68
C GLY A 45 -4.78 0.29 -4.23
N VAL A 46 -3.80 -0.53 -3.90
CA VAL A 46 -3.61 -1.18 -2.60
C VAL A 46 -2.45 -0.52 -1.83
N ASN A 47 -2.57 -0.41 -0.51
CA ASN A 47 -1.51 0.13 0.35
C ASN A 47 -0.35 -0.85 0.51
N GLY A 48 0.84 -0.33 0.84
CA GLY A 48 2.04 -1.13 1.10
C GLY A 48 2.91 -1.32 -0.14
N VAL A 49 3.82 -2.29 -0.04
CA VAL A 49 4.65 -2.70 -1.17
C VAL A 49 3.77 -3.50 -2.13
N PRO A 50 3.68 -3.12 -3.42
CA PRO A 50 2.83 -3.85 -4.34
C PRO A 50 3.48 -5.16 -4.80
N TRP A 51 2.66 -6.15 -5.11
CA TRP A 51 3.08 -7.46 -5.60
C TRP A 51 3.94 -7.41 -6.87
N TRP A 52 3.76 -6.39 -7.71
CA TRP A 52 4.48 -6.15 -8.96
C TRP A 52 5.76 -5.32 -8.78
N TYR A 53 6.21 -5.07 -7.55
CA TYR A 53 7.27 -4.09 -7.23
C TYR A 53 8.54 -4.27 -8.09
N PHE A 54 8.96 -5.50 -8.33
CA PHE A 54 10.16 -5.84 -9.11
C PHE A 54 9.90 -6.08 -10.60
N HIS A 55 8.68 -5.89 -11.09
CA HIS A 55 8.39 -5.97 -12.51
C HIS A 55 8.88 -4.71 -13.23
N LYS A 56 9.69 -4.87 -14.28
CA LYS A 56 10.31 -3.78 -15.06
C LYS A 56 11.06 -2.78 -14.19
N ILE A 57 11.75 -3.26 -13.16
CA ILE A 57 12.61 -2.42 -12.31
C ILE A 57 13.95 -2.12 -12.98
N GLY A 58 14.39 -2.98 -13.90
CA GLY A 58 15.63 -2.80 -14.66
C GLY A 58 16.92 -3.02 -13.87
N THR A 59 16.88 -3.87 -12.85
CA THR A 59 18.03 -4.29 -12.03
C THR A 59 18.11 -5.81 -11.96
N ASP A 60 19.16 -6.35 -11.32
CA ASP A 60 19.33 -7.80 -11.09
C ASP A 60 18.20 -8.41 -10.25
N LEU A 61 17.35 -7.58 -9.64
CA LEU A 61 16.17 -8.00 -8.88
C LEU A 61 14.91 -8.12 -9.74
N GLU A 62 15.01 -7.94 -11.06
CA GLU A 62 13.89 -8.07 -11.99
C GLU A 62 13.14 -9.38 -11.79
N GLY A 63 11.81 -9.31 -11.67
CA GLY A 63 10.95 -10.49 -11.51
C GLY A 63 10.99 -11.14 -10.12
N THR A 64 11.71 -10.57 -9.15
CA THR A 64 11.66 -11.03 -7.75
C THR A 64 10.23 -10.95 -7.22
N ARG A 65 9.78 -12.02 -6.56
CA ARG A 65 8.43 -12.12 -6.00
C ARG A 65 8.50 -12.05 -4.48
N LEU A 66 7.59 -11.27 -3.90
CA LEU A 66 7.50 -11.07 -2.46
C LEU A 66 6.36 -11.92 -1.90
N GLU A 67 6.70 -12.97 -1.16
CA GLU A 67 5.73 -13.89 -0.57
C GLU A 67 4.81 -13.19 0.44
N THR A 68 5.33 -12.19 1.15
CA THR A 68 4.57 -11.43 2.15
C THR A 68 3.38 -10.66 1.57
N VAL A 69 3.46 -10.22 0.32
CA VAL A 69 2.39 -9.44 -0.33
C VAL A 69 1.62 -10.21 -1.38
N ASP A 70 2.19 -11.31 -1.87
CA ASP A 70 1.56 -12.17 -2.88
C ASP A 70 1.82 -13.65 -2.58
N PRO A 71 1.22 -14.19 -1.51
CA PRO A 71 1.41 -15.58 -1.11
C PRO A 71 1.09 -16.55 -2.26
N GLY A 72 2.04 -17.44 -2.54
CA GLY A 72 1.92 -18.42 -3.63
C GLY A 72 1.83 -17.78 -5.02
N ASN A 73 2.22 -16.51 -5.20
CA ASN A 73 2.19 -15.76 -6.46
C ASN A 73 0.79 -15.63 -7.09
N ALA A 74 -0.25 -15.62 -6.29
CA ALA A 74 -1.64 -15.62 -6.76
C ALA A 74 -1.97 -14.43 -7.68
N GLN A 75 -1.49 -13.22 -7.32
CA GLN A 75 -1.71 -12.01 -8.12
C GLN A 75 -0.81 -12.00 -9.36
N TRP A 76 0.47 -12.38 -9.20
CA TRP A 76 1.43 -12.42 -10.29
C TRP A 76 0.98 -13.37 -11.41
N ASP A 77 0.59 -14.58 -11.05
CA ASP A 77 0.18 -15.60 -12.02
C ASP A 77 -1.26 -15.37 -12.52
N GLY A 78 -2.16 -14.88 -11.66
CA GLY A 78 -3.57 -14.68 -11.99
C GLY A 78 -3.86 -13.40 -12.76
N PHE A 79 -3.22 -12.28 -12.43
CA PHE A 79 -3.42 -11.02 -13.17
C PHE A 79 -2.44 -10.87 -14.33
N GLY A 80 -1.20 -11.32 -14.16
CA GLY A 80 -0.09 -11.08 -15.08
C GLY A 80 0.51 -9.68 -14.90
N PRO A 81 1.83 -9.59 -14.66
CA PRO A 81 2.46 -8.30 -14.31
C PRO A 81 2.45 -7.27 -15.45
N ASP A 82 2.37 -7.69 -16.71
CA ASP A 82 2.28 -6.76 -17.85
C ASP A 82 0.95 -5.99 -17.91
N ARG A 83 -0.09 -6.47 -17.25
CA ARG A 83 -1.38 -5.79 -17.15
C ARG A 83 -1.43 -4.72 -16.06
N VAL A 84 -0.46 -4.69 -15.16
CA VAL A 84 -0.55 -3.80 -14.00
C VAL A 84 -0.27 -2.35 -14.37
N LEU A 85 -1.06 -1.47 -13.78
CA LEU A 85 -0.79 -0.04 -13.63
C LEU A 85 -0.77 0.26 -12.12
N GLY A 86 0.34 0.77 -11.63
CA GLY A 86 0.47 1.12 -10.23
C GLY A 86 -0.38 2.33 -9.86
N CYS A 87 -0.89 2.36 -8.64
CA CYS A 87 -1.67 3.48 -8.12
C CYS A 87 -1.37 3.73 -6.65
N VAL A 88 -0.94 4.94 -6.30
CA VAL A 88 -0.85 5.39 -4.90
C VAL A 88 -2.12 6.17 -4.57
N VAL A 89 -2.90 5.65 -3.61
CA VAL A 89 -4.20 6.19 -3.18
C VAL A 89 -4.00 7.09 -1.98
N TYR A 90 -4.39 8.36 -2.07
CA TYR A 90 -4.30 9.32 -0.95
C TYR A 90 -5.64 9.62 -0.29
N PRO A 91 -6.81 9.47 -0.93
CA PRO A 91 -8.09 9.71 -0.28
C PRO A 91 -8.28 8.86 0.97
N ALA A 92 -8.86 9.47 1.99
CA ALA A 92 -9.43 8.80 3.15
C ALA A 92 -10.95 8.80 3.02
N ALA A 93 -11.56 7.63 3.17
CA ALA A 93 -13.00 7.44 3.12
C ALA A 93 -13.42 6.37 4.13
N GLU A 94 -14.65 6.48 4.60
CA GLU A 94 -15.30 5.55 5.53
C GLU A 94 -16.57 5.00 4.89
N VAL A 95 -16.94 3.80 5.28
CA VAL A 95 -18.25 3.18 4.97
C VAL A 95 -19.01 3.04 6.29
N PRO A 96 -19.72 4.07 6.74
CA PRO A 96 -20.43 4.07 8.01
C PRO A 96 -21.57 3.05 8.03
N GLU A 97 -22.18 2.80 6.87
CA GLU A 97 -23.22 1.80 6.68
C GLU A 97 -23.19 1.28 5.22
N PRO A 98 -23.71 0.07 4.93
CA PRO A 98 -23.71 -0.49 3.58
C PRO A 98 -24.29 0.47 2.53
N GLY A 99 -23.51 0.73 1.45
CA GLY A 99 -23.89 1.60 0.35
C GLY A 99 -23.65 3.10 0.59
N VAL A 100 -23.24 3.52 1.79
CA VAL A 100 -22.91 4.91 2.11
C VAL A 100 -21.39 5.09 2.22
N ILE A 101 -20.83 5.94 1.36
CA ILE A 101 -19.41 6.27 1.38
C ILE A 101 -19.26 7.71 1.85
N LYS A 102 -18.58 7.89 2.99
CA LYS A 102 -18.23 9.20 3.53
C LYS A 102 -16.78 9.52 3.15
N HIS A 103 -16.61 10.47 2.23
CA HIS A 103 -15.30 11.02 1.91
C HIS A 103 -14.84 11.95 3.04
N ILE A 104 -13.64 11.70 3.57
CA ILE A 104 -13.06 12.46 4.69
C ILE A 104 -12.12 13.53 4.14
N GLU A 105 -11.11 13.11 3.38
CA GLU A 105 -10.11 14.03 2.81
C GLU A 105 -9.39 13.43 1.61
N GLY A 106 -8.67 14.29 0.88
CA GLY A 106 -7.82 13.88 -0.25
C GLY A 106 -8.64 13.53 -1.50
N ASN A 107 -8.04 13.72 -2.67
CA ASN A 107 -8.66 13.36 -3.95
C ASN A 107 -7.63 12.91 -5.00
N ARG A 108 -6.39 12.54 -4.55
CA ARG A 108 -5.29 12.20 -5.47
C ARG A 108 -5.08 10.69 -5.56
N PHE A 109 -5.01 10.22 -6.80
CA PHE A 109 -4.63 8.86 -7.19
C PHE A 109 -3.43 8.97 -8.13
N SER A 110 -2.21 8.82 -7.62
CA SER A 110 -1.01 8.88 -8.45
C SER A 110 -0.85 7.57 -9.21
N LEU A 111 -0.90 7.62 -10.54
CA LEU A 111 -0.79 6.47 -11.44
C LEU A 111 0.64 6.35 -11.98
N GLY A 112 1.07 5.15 -12.38
CA GLY A 112 2.35 4.98 -13.06
C GLY A 112 2.57 3.57 -13.57
N GLU A 113 3.23 3.48 -14.72
CA GLU A 113 3.71 2.21 -15.25
C GLU A 113 4.90 1.68 -14.44
N PRO A 114 5.07 0.35 -14.33
CA PRO A 114 6.23 -0.23 -13.67
C PRO A 114 7.58 0.22 -14.23
N ASP A 115 7.66 0.47 -15.54
CA ASP A 115 8.86 0.98 -16.24
C ASP A 115 9.00 2.50 -16.22
N GLY A 116 8.03 3.22 -15.63
CA GLY A 116 8.00 4.69 -15.60
C GLY A 116 7.57 5.36 -16.90
N SER A 117 7.13 4.61 -17.91
CA SER A 117 6.61 5.16 -19.18
C SER A 117 5.28 5.90 -18.99
N LYS A 118 4.92 6.71 -19.98
CA LYS A 118 3.62 7.39 -20.05
C LYS A 118 2.76 6.72 -21.13
N SER A 119 2.29 5.50 -20.83
CA SER A 119 1.49 4.72 -21.76
C SER A 119 0.13 5.35 -22.07
N GLU A 120 -0.48 4.94 -23.19
CA GLU A 120 -1.84 5.37 -23.56
C GLU A 120 -2.86 4.95 -22.52
N ARG A 121 -2.76 3.72 -21.95
CA ARG A 121 -3.66 3.22 -20.91
C ARG A 121 -3.56 4.07 -19.64
N ALA A 122 -2.36 4.45 -19.21
CA ALA A 122 -2.18 5.32 -18.03
C ALA A 122 -2.76 6.72 -18.25
N GLN A 123 -2.60 7.28 -19.46
CA GLN A 123 -3.16 8.59 -19.82
C GLN A 123 -4.70 8.55 -19.95
N ALA A 124 -5.27 7.48 -20.50
CA ALA A 124 -6.70 7.33 -20.66
C ALA A 124 -7.43 7.29 -19.31
N ILE A 125 -6.97 6.45 -18.37
CA ILE A 125 -7.59 6.40 -17.03
C ILE A 125 -7.33 7.69 -16.22
N SER A 126 -6.13 8.30 -16.36
CA SER A 126 -5.84 9.61 -15.76
C SER A 126 -6.82 10.68 -16.21
N LYS A 127 -7.11 10.73 -17.51
CA LYS A 127 -8.10 11.65 -18.10
C LYS A 127 -9.51 11.39 -17.57
N ALA A 128 -9.92 10.12 -17.52
CA ALA A 128 -11.25 9.73 -17.02
C ALA A 128 -11.44 10.13 -15.55
N LEU A 129 -10.48 9.81 -14.67
CA LEU A 129 -10.53 10.18 -13.26
C LEU A 129 -10.49 11.70 -13.06
N SER A 130 -9.69 12.41 -13.88
CA SER A 130 -9.60 13.88 -13.81
C SER A 130 -10.91 14.55 -14.25
N ALA A 131 -11.57 14.02 -15.27
CA ALA A 131 -12.88 14.50 -15.71
C ALA A 131 -13.97 14.28 -14.65
N ALA A 132 -13.78 13.28 -13.77
CA ALA A 132 -14.63 13.02 -12.60
C ALA A 132 -14.27 13.87 -11.36
N GLY A 133 -13.34 14.83 -11.47
CA GLY A 133 -12.95 15.72 -10.36
C GLY A 133 -11.84 15.21 -9.45
N LEU A 134 -11.24 14.06 -9.77
CA LEU A 134 -10.12 13.51 -9.02
C LEU A 134 -8.77 14.01 -9.59
N LYS A 135 -7.74 14.02 -8.77
CA LYS A 135 -6.36 14.29 -9.21
C LYS A 135 -5.68 12.97 -9.52
N ALA A 136 -5.44 12.67 -10.80
CA ALA A 136 -4.86 11.39 -11.23
C ALA A 136 -3.59 11.57 -12.08
N PRO A 137 -2.50 12.18 -11.55
CA PRO A 137 -1.28 12.40 -12.32
C PRO A 137 -0.58 11.08 -12.65
N VAL A 138 -0.04 10.97 -13.87
CA VAL A 138 0.84 9.86 -14.28
C VAL A 138 2.28 10.19 -13.89
N ARG A 139 2.88 9.34 -13.06
CA ARG A 139 4.20 9.53 -12.44
C ARG A 139 5.24 8.57 -13.03
N PRO A 140 6.33 9.07 -13.58
CA PRO A 140 7.40 8.21 -14.11
C PRO A 140 8.20 7.51 -13.01
N ARG A 141 8.18 8.05 -11.78
CA ARG A 141 8.86 7.50 -10.61
C ARG A 141 7.86 7.16 -9.51
N LEU A 142 6.87 6.32 -9.85
CA LEU A 142 5.80 5.96 -8.91
C LEU A 142 6.35 5.25 -7.66
N ARG A 143 7.43 4.47 -7.80
CA ARG A 143 8.08 3.81 -6.66
C ARG A 143 8.55 4.79 -5.59
N ASP A 144 9.03 5.98 -5.98
CA ASP A 144 9.39 7.01 -5.00
C ASP A 144 8.17 7.45 -4.17
N GLU A 145 7.00 7.65 -4.81
CA GLU A 145 5.76 7.99 -4.10
C GLU A 145 5.24 6.86 -3.22
N ILE A 146 5.39 5.60 -3.66
CA ILE A 146 5.05 4.43 -2.84
C ILE A 146 5.85 4.47 -1.53
N TRP A 147 7.17 4.65 -1.60
CA TRP A 147 8.03 4.67 -0.42
C TRP A 147 7.77 5.87 0.49
N VAL A 148 7.54 7.06 -0.06
CA VAL A 148 7.19 8.25 0.75
C VAL A 148 5.90 8.02 1.56
N LYS A 149 4.88 7.41 0.93
CA LYS A 149 3.65 7.04 1.64
C LYS A 149 3.91 5.92 2.63
N LEU A 150 4.66 4.91 2.23
CA LEU A 150 4.99 3.73 3.03
C LEU A 150 5.73 4.11 4.31
N TRP A 151 6.61 5.10 4.30
CA TRP A 151 7.30 5.57 5.51
C TRP A 151 6.34 5.83 6.69
N GLY A 152 5.26 6.57 6.44
CA GLY A 152 4.25 6.80 7.48
C GLY A 152 3.49 5.54 7.87
N ASN A 153 3.06 4.77 6.87
CA ASN A 153 2.29 3.56 7.11
C ASN A 153 3.11 2.46 7.80
N LEU A 154 4.38 2.32 7.42
CA LEU A 154 5.32 1.36 8.03
C LEU A 154 5.59 1.65 9.50
N SER A 155 5.75 2.92 9.87
CA SER A 155 6.15 3.31 11.23
C SER A 155 4.97 3.72 12.10
N PHE A 156 4.17 4.70 11.69
CA PHE A 156 3.11 5.24 12.54
C PHE A 156 1.98 4.23 12.77
N ASN A 157 1.60 3.46 11.75
CA ASN A 157 0.45 2.57 11.86
C ASN A 157 0.67 1.46 12.90
N PRO A 158 1.76 0.66 12.85
CA PRO A 158 1.96 -0.39 13.85
C PRO A 158 2.21 0.18 15.25
N ILE A 159 2.96 1.28 15.40
CA ILE A 159 3.19 1.90 16.71
C ILE A 159 1.86 2.37 17.31
N SER A 160 0.99 3.00 16.52
CA SER A 160 -0.33 3.45 17.00
C SER A 160 -1.26 2.29 17.38
N ALA A 161 -1.12 1.11 16.76
CA ALA A 161 -1.89 -0.09 17.14
C ALA A 161 -1.35 -0.75 18.43
N LEU A 162 -0.05 -0.60 18.70
CA LEU A 162 0.59 -1.09 19.92
C LEU A 162 0.35 -0.15 21.12
N ALA A 163 0.47 1.16 20.89
CA ALA A 163 0.23 2.21 21.87
C ALA A 163 -0.89 3.11 21.36
N PRO A 164 -2.18 2.83 21.68
CA PRO A 164 -3.32 3.54 21.09
C PRO A 164 -3.20 5.07 21.23
N ALA A 165 -2.57 5.70 20.25
CA ALA A 165 -2.26 7.11 20.23
C ALA A 165 -2.54 7.71 18.85
N THR A 166 -2.83 9.01 18.82
CA THR A 166 -2.98 9.79 17.60
C THR A 166 -1.62 10.23 17.03
N LEU A 167 -1.59 10.65 15.78
CA LEU A 167 -0.34 11.01 15.11
C LEU A 167 0.44 12.13 15.79
N ASP A 168 -0.24 13.16 16.27
CA ASP A 168 0.38 14.26 17.03
C ASP A 168 1.10 13.77 18.27
N VAL A 169 0.46 12.89 19.05
CA VAL A 169 1.06 12.29 20.26
C VAL A 169 2.24 11.40 19.87
N LEU A 170 2.05 10.45 18.97
CA LEU A 170 3.06 9.47 18.57
C LEU A 170 4.34 10.14 18.00
N CYS A 171 4.15 11.21 17.20
CA CYS A 171 5.25 11.90 16.54
C CYS A 171 5.99 12.89 17.46
N THR A 172 5.45 13.24 18.62
CA THR A 172 6.05 14.20 19.57
C THR A 172 6.53 13.56 20.86
N ASP A 173 6.04 12.38 21.22
CA ASP A 173 6.44 11.66 22.42
C ASP A 173 7.91 11.22 22.34
N GLU A 174 8.67 11.46 23.42
CA GLU A 174 10.12 11.22 23.49
C GLU A 174 10.50 9.73 23.36
N GLY A 175 9.60 8.81 23.66
CA GLY A 175 9.80 7.36 23.53
C GLY A 175 9.45 6.82 22.16
N THR A 176 8.31 7.23 21.59
CA THR A 176 7.79 6.65 20.34
C THR A 176 8.37 7.33 19.08
N ARG A 177 8.68 8.62 19.11
CA ARG A 177 9.32 9.34 18.00
C ARG A 177 10.64 8.67 17.54
N PRO A 178 11.59 8.29 18.45
CA PRO A 178 12.80 7.58 18.06
C PRO A 178 12.53 6.21 17.41
N VAL A 179 11.50 5.47 17.87
CA VAL A 179 11.12 4.19 17.26
C VAL A 179 10.65 4.40 15.81
N ALA A 180 9.75 5.35 15.59
CA ALA A 180 9.27 5.69 14.24
C ALA A 180 10.44 6.15 13.34
N ARG A 181 11.35 6.98 13.88
CA ARG A 181 12.54 7.44 13.17
C ARG A 181 13.45 6.27 12.74
N ASN A 182 13.75 5.35 13.64
CA ASN A 182 14.61 4.20 13.35
C ASN A 182 13.99 3.30 12.28
N MET A 183 12.68 3.00 12.37
CA MET A 183 11.98 2.25 11.32
C MET A 183 12.05 2.95 9.95
N MET A 184 11.92 4.27 9.92
CA MET A 184 12.04 5.04 8.67
C MET A 184 13.46 5.02 8.11
N LEU A 185 14.51 5.08 8.95
CA LEU A 185 15.91 5.01 8.52
C LEU A 185 16.25 3.62 7.98
N GLU A 186 15.79 2.55 8.63
CA GLU A 186 15.95 1.18 8.13
C GLU A 186 15.29 1.04 6.75
N ALA A 187 14.04 1.52 6.61
CA ALA A 187 13.31 1.52 5.35
C ALA A 187 13.99 2.40 4.27
N GLN A 188 14.55 3.53 4.65
CA GLN A 188 15.30 4.39 3.74
C GLN A 188 16.52 3.66 3.17
N ALA A 189 17.30 3.00 4.01
CA ALA A 189 18.48 2.26 3.58
C ALA A 189 18.13 1.15 2.54
N ILE A 190 17.00 0.47 2.73
CA ILE A 190 16.46 -0.50 1.77
C ILE A 190 16.07 0.20 0.47
N ALA A 191 15.27 1.24 0.56
CA ALA A 191 14.72 1.96 -0.59
C ALA A 191 15.81 2.59 -1.47
N GLU A 192 16.86 3.15 -0.86
CA GLU A 192 18.00 3.74 -1.57
C GLU A 192 18.77 2.69 -2.37
N LYS A 193 18.97 1.48 -1.83
CA LYS A 193 19.52 0.34 -2.58
C LYS A 193 18.65 -0.06 -3.79
N LEU A 194 17.33 0.16 -3.68
CA LEU A 194 16.37 -0.06 -4.77
C LEU A 194 16.23 1.14 -5.72
N GLY A 195 17.08 2.17 -5.58
CA GLY A 195 17.12 3.33 -6.47
C GLY A 195 16.05 4.39 -6.22
N VAL A 196 15.35 4.32 -5.09
CA VAL A 196 14.34 5.28 -4.66
C VAL A 196 14.99 6.59 -4.22
N LYS A 197 14.33 7.71 -4.52
CA LYS A 197 14.75 9.05 -4.11
C LYS A 197 13.69 9.69 -3.24
N PHE A 198 14.07 10.05 -2.02
CA PHE A 198 13.18 10.74 -1.10
C PHE A 198 13.31 12.26 -1.29
N PRO A 199 12.20 13.00 -1.49
CA PRO A 199 12.21 14.45 -1.64
C PRO A 199 12.31 15.21 -0.31
N ILE A 200 12.16 14.51 0.81
CA ILE A 200 12.22 15.02 2.18
C ILE A 200 13.03 14.06 3.05
N ASP A 201 13.56 14.53 4.15
CA ASP A 201 14.20 13.71 5.16
C ASP A 201 13.20 13.09 6.17
N VAL A 202 13.71 12.18 7.00
CA VAL A 202 12.92 11.45 7.99
C VAL A 202 12.32 12.41 9.04
N GLU A 203 13.09 13.40 9.52
CA GLU A 203 12.60 14.34 10.53
C GLU A 203 11.42 15.15 10.00
N ARG A 204 11.55 15.68 8.78
CA ARG A 204 10.47 16.43 8.12
C ARG A 204 9.25 15.55 7.89
N ARG A 205 9.44 14.24 7.62
CA ARG A 205 8.32 13.30 7.48
C ARG A 205 7.59 13.09 8.80
N ILE A 206 8.32 12.97 9.94
CA ILE A 206 7.73 12.82 11.27
C ILE A 206 7.02 14.11 11.68
N ASP A 207 7.65 15.27 11.48
CA ASP A 207 7.01 16.57 11.77
C ASP A 207 5.73 16.78 10.95
N GLY A 208 5.74 16.33 9.68
CA GLY A 208 4.54 16.30 8.86
C GLY A 208 3.45 15.37 9.41
N GLY A 209 3.83 14.27 10.06
CA GLY A 209 2.90 13.39 10.79
C GLY A 209 2.29 14.08 12.00
N ALA A 210 3.11 14.78 12.82
CA ALA A 210 2.65 15.56 13.94
C ALA A 210 1.66 16.67 13.52
N ALA A 211 1.94 17.34 12.41
CA ALA A 211 1.12 18.43 11.88
C ALA A 211 -0.28 17.99 11.40
N VAL A 212 -0.51 16.70 11.18
CA VAL A 212 -1.86 16.17 10.88
C VAL A 212 -2.79 16.30 12.08
N GLY A 213 -2.24 16.37 13.30
CA GLY A 213 -3.02 16.51 14.54
C GLY A 213 -3.55 15.18 15.08
N ALA A 214 -4.65 15.25 15.82
CA ALA A 214 -5.26 14.11 16.53
C ALA A 214 -5.92 13.09 15.57
N HIS A 215 -5.16 12.64 14.56
CA HIS A 215 -5.60 11.65 13.58
C HIS A 215 -5.26 10.23 14.04
N ARG A 216 -6.22 9.32 13.95
CA ARG A 216 -6.05 7.88 14.20
C ARG A 216 -5.65 7.20 12.90
N THR A 217 -4.55 6.46 12.90
CA THR A 217 -4.11 5.74 11.69
C THR A 217 -5.12 4.68 11.26
N SER A 218 -5.08 4.28 9.98
CA SER A 218 -5.98 3.25 9.46
C SER A 218 -5.82 1.91 10.20
N MET A 219 -4.60 1.55 10.62
CA MET A 219 -4.34 0.30 11.36
C MET A 219 -4.94 0.33 12.76
N LEU A 220 -4.86 1.47 13.45
CA LEU A 220 -5.52 1.66 14.75
C LEU A 220 -7.05 1.61 14.61
N GLN A 221 -7.59 2.25 13.55
CA GLN A 221 -9.04 2.18 13.26
C GLN A 221 -9.49 0.74 12.97
N ASP A 222 -8.71 -0.03 12.22
CA ASP A 222 -9.01 -1.45 11.97
C ASP A 222 -9.01 -2.26 13.27
N LEU A 223 -8.01 -2.06 14.14
CA LEU A 223 -7.94 -2.71 15.44
C LEU A 223 -9.15 -2.39 16.32
N ASP A 224 -9.54 -1.11 16.42
CA ASP A 224 -10.69 -0.66 17.21
C ASP A 224 -12.02 -1.24 16.71
N GLN A 225 -12.11 -1.45 15.42
CA GLN A 225 -13.31 -1.99 14.77
C GLN A 225 -13.30 -3.53 14.63
N GLY A 226 -12.29 -4.19 15.22
CA GLY A 226 -12.17 -5.65 15.14
C GLY A 226 -11.94 -6.16 13.72
N ARG A 227 -11.24 -5.41 12.87
CA ARG A 227 -10.93 -5.79 11.49
C ARG A 227 -9.48 -6.22 11.32
N PRO A 228 -9.18 -7.16 10.43
CA PRO A 228 -7.81 -7.52 10.07
C PRO A 228 -7.00 -6.30 9.61
N MET A 229 -5.78 -6.19 10.14
CA MET A 229 -4.83 -5.12 9.85
C MET A 229 -3.89 -5.48 8.70
N GLU A 230 -3.45 -4.51 7.90
CA GLU A 230 -2.53 -4.72 6.77
C GLU A 230 -1.06 -4.85 7.22
N ILE A 231 -0.79 -5.73 8.20
CA ILE A 231 0.53 -5.85 8.84
C ILE A 231 1.59 -6.32 7.84
N ASP A 232 1.28 -7.36 7.07
CA ASP A 232 2.25 -7.97 6.14
C ASP A 232 2.56 -7.03 4.97
N ALA A 233 1.57 -6.39 4.39
CA ALA A 233 1.77 -5.47 3.28
C ALA A 233 2.53 -4.18 3.66
N LEU A 234 2.41 -3.71 4.91
CA LEU A 234 3.01 -2.47 5.37
C LEU A 234 4.33 -2.66 6.11
N VAL A 235 4.47 -3.72 6.88
CA VAL A 235 5.64 -3.94 7.75
C VAL A 235 6.40 -5.21 7.36
N GLY A 236 5.70 -6.34 7.21
CA GLY A 236 6.30 -7.61 6.82
C GLY A 236 7.01 -7.55 5.47
N SER A 237 6.43 -6.87 4.50
CA SER A 237 7.02 -6.68 3.17
C SER A 237 8.35 -5.91 3.22
N VAL A 238 8.48 -4.93 4.11
CA VAL A 238 9.73 -4.17 4.26
C VAL A 238 10.80 -5.02 4.95
N GLN A 239 10.43 -5.86 5.92
CA GLN A 239 11.34 -6.86 6.48
C GLN A 239 11.83 -7.84 5.39
N GLU A 240 10.93 -8.32 4.52
CA GLU A 240 11.30 -9.18 3.39
C GLU A 240 12.24 -8.46 2.42
N LEU A 241 11.97 -7.20 2.08
CA LEU A 241 12.86 -6.35 1.28
C LEU A 241 14.23 -6.13 1.95
N GLY A 242 14.27 -6.04 3.27
CA GLY A 242 15.53 -6.01 4.03
C GLY A 242 16.39 -7.23 3.75
N ARG A 243 15.80 -8.42 3.73
CA ARG A 243 16.50 -9.67 3.36
C ARG A 243 16.92 -9.68 1.90
N VAL A 244 16.04 -9.26 0.98
CA VAL A 244 16.35 -9.18 -0.47
C VAL A 244 17.52 -8.23 -0.76
N THR A 245 17.64 -7.14 -0.01
CA THR A 245 18.68 -6.11 -0.22
C THR A 245 19.88 -6.26 0.73
N ASP A 246 19.95 -7.31 1.53
CA ASP A 246 20.94 -7.49 2.59
C ASP A 246 21.07 -6.22 3.47
N THR A 247 19.94 -5.81 4.04
CA THR A 247 19.84 -4.62 4.90
C THR A 247 19.18 -5.00 6.22
N PRO A 248 19.87 -4.83 7.38
CA PRO A 248 19.31 -5.14 8.69
C PRO A 248 18.09 -4.27 9.02
N THR A 249 17.09 -4.90 9.67
CA THR A 249 15.82 -4.26 10.05
C THR A 249 15.46 -4.48 11.53
N PRO A 250 16.37 -4.25 12.50
CA PRO A 250 16.16 -4.65 13.89
C PRO A 250 14.96 -3.96 14.56
N THR A 251 14.70 -2.70 14.25
CA THR A 251 13.54 -1.98 14.81
C THR A 251 12.25 -2.44 14.14
N ILE A 252 12.26 -2.59 12.82
CA ILE A 252 11.12 -3.13 12.05
C ILE A 252 10.79 -4.53 12.53
N ASP A 253 11.79 -5.41 12.73
CA ASP A 253 11.59 -6.80 13.20
C ASP A 253 10.90 -6.83 14.56
N THR A 254 11.36 -5.98 15.48
CA THR A 254 10.79 -5.88 16.84
C THR A 254 9.34 -5.40 16.79
N VAL A 255 9.07 -4.31 16.07
CA VAL A 255 7.71 -3.75 15.98
C VAL A 255 6.78 -4.70 15.24
N LEU A 256 7.25 -5.36 14.17
CA LEU A 256 6.48 -6.38 13.45
C LEU A 256 6.06 -7.54 14.36
N ALA A 257 7.00 -8.09 15.12
CA ALA A 257 6.73 -9.19 16.05
C ALA A 257 5.66 -8.82 17.08
N LEU A 258 5.79 -7.64 17.69
CA LEU A 258 4.81 -7.12 18.67
C LEU A 258 3.44 -6.86 18.04
N THR A 259 3.41 -6.28 16.83
CA THR A 259 2.17 -5.99 16.11
C THR A 259 1.45 -7.27 15.71
N LYS A 260 2.17 -8.29 15.22
CA LYS A 260 1.60 -9.62 14.93
C LYS A 260 1.05 -10.28 16.21
N LEU A 261 1.77 -10.19 17.33
CA LEU A 261 1.28 -10.71 18.60
C LEU A 261 0.01 -9.99 19.05
N ARG A 262 -0.02 -8.66 18.97
CA ARG A 262 -1.21 -7.84 19.30
C ARG A 262 -2.41 -8.25 18.45
N ALA A 263 -2.21 -8.42 17.15
CA ALA A 263 -3.27 -8.82 16.22
C ALA A 263 -3.77 -10.24 16.50
N ARG A 264 -2.87 -11.21 16.76
CA ARG A 264 -3.26 -12.58 17.15
C ARG A 264 -4.06 -12.60 18.45
N SER A 265 -3.62 -11.84 19.46
CA SER A 265 -4.33 -11.74 20.75
C SER A 265 -5.73 -11.12 20.61
N ALA A 266 -5.97 -10.34 19.56
CA ALA A 266 -7.27 -9.78 19.23
C ALA A 266 -8.10 -10.67 18.27
N GLY A 267 -7.56 -11.83 17.82
CA GLY A 267 -8.21 -12.69 16.83
C GLY A 267 -8.25 -12.12 15.41
N LEU A 268 -7.35 -11.17 15.08
CA LEU A 268 -7.37 -10.41 13.83
C LEU A 268 -6.20 -10.77 12.89
N TYR A 269 -5.44 -11.81 13.21
CA TYR A 269 -4.30 -12.26 12.43
C TYR A 269 -4.11 -13.77 12.61
N SER A 270 -4.08 -14.51 11.53
CA SER A 270 -3.98 -15.98 11.51
C SER A 270 -2.69 -16.51 10.86
N GLY A 271 -1.81 -15.62 10.39
CA GLY A 271 -0.54 -15.97 9.73
C GLY A 271 0.64 -16.07 10.68
#